data_c865faac14051844db920becb480ad77
#
_entry.id   c865faac14051844db920becb480ad77
#
_cell.length_a   1.000
_cell.length_b   1.000
_cell.length_c   1.000
_cell.angle_alpha   90.00
_cell.angle_beta   90.00
_cell.angle_gamma   90.00
#
_symmetry.space_group_name_H-M   'P 1'
#
loop_
_entity.id
_entity.type
_entity.pdbx_description
1 polymer ?
#
loop_
_entity_poly.entity_id
_entity_poly.type
_entity_poly.pdbx_seq_one_letter_code
_entity_poly.pdbx_strand_id
1 'polypeptide(L)'
;MSTRRTTLALCATATLMLGSACHSNTPPVIVAPPPLSDSAAAALRWVNAHAVPFTIPDSMHPVTDRMPIMDFVGNARVLGVSELTEGTHQFAGIMQSILATLSSRGFRGLAIQAPMAETMEIDRYVRTGTGDPKRWLRALGLHWNTQEIFTLVQWVREYDRSRGPAEQIGFYGFEIPNAAHALQVITTLPDSVAGAGFNAFVRRQIQCVTTGESAAWGREGPASDSTFWNRCRAATASVVDSLGALQSRLAGRSSAQAMVAFAQQMARVAQHDADVGLRRLPRHETVAEHILWLASLAGSDGNLLVWGRDVESGRLTGEGNVVQSAVPVAKTLGDRYRNLAFTVGEGVVRAQPINVGQREPGGETDMRLRPPRVGSYEDMLDRASGEALFIDMRTLGTDTASTWLKGPRSARLVSGIYSENPIGSFETPLQFPTYYDGLLFVKHGTPATPLRR
;
A
#
# COMPACT_ATOMS: atom_id res chain seq x y z
N MET A 1 56.46 30.39 61.42
CA MET A 1 55.25 30.64 62.18
C MET A 1 54.13 29.76 61.63
N SER A 2 53.79 28.75 62.43
CA SER A 2 52.84 27.66 62.08
C SER A 2 51.48 27.99 62.67
N THR A 3 50.45 27.90 61.86
CA THR A 3 49.05 27.84 62.36
C THR A 3 48.37 26.60 61.82
N ARG A 4 48.21 25.61 62.67
CA ARG A 4 47.36 24.42 62.50
C ARG A 4 45.90 24.84 62.44
N ARG A 5 45.15 24.40 61.42
CA ARG A 5 43.69 24.42 61.45
C ARG A 5 43.18 23.00 61.62
N THR A 6 42.50 22.81 62.71
CA THR A 6 41.77 21.60 63.12
C THR A 6 40.49 21.48 62.30
N THR A 7 40.30 20.37 61.61
CA THR A 7 39.03 20.07 60.87
C THR A 7 38.20 19.13 61.75
N LEU A 8 37.03 19.60 62.18
CA LEU A 8 35.99 18.77 62.80
C LEU A 8 35.29 17.92 61.71
N ALA A 9 35.28 16.60 61.95
CA ALA A 9 34.47 15.69 61.15
C ALA A 9 33.07 15.58 61.78
N LEU A 10 32.03 15.98 61.04
CA LEU A 10 30.63 15.69 61.35
C LEU A 10 30.25 14.35 60.71
N CYS A 11 29.97 13.34 61.51
CA CYS A 11 29.29 12.13 61.09
C CYS A 11 27.79 12.40 60.92
N ALA A 12 27.29 12.42 59.68
CA ALA A 12 25.89 12.42 59.42
C ALA A 12 25.41 10.96 59.19
N THR A 13 24.64 10.45 60.16
CA THR A 13 23.93 9.17 60.05
C THR A 13 22.72 9.34 59.14
N ALA A 14 22.84 8.78 57.92
CA ALA A 14 21.70 8.68 56.98
C ALA A 14 20.84 7.47 57.35
N THR A 15 19.66 7.72 57.87
CA THR A 15 18.64 6.71 58.13
C THR A 15 17.96 6.38 56.79
N LEU A 16 18.23 5.19 56.23
CA LEU A 16 17.48 4.68 55.05
C LEU A 16 16.07 4.31 55.52
N MET A 17 15.09 5.11 55.15
CA MET A 17 13.69 4.69 55.12
C MET A 17 13.44 3.82 53.90
N LEU A 18 13.33 2.51 54.07
CA LEU A 18 12.79 1.57 53.12
C LEU A 18 11.27 1.79 53.02
N GLY A 19 10.88 2.64 52.06
CA GLY A 19 9.49 2.75 51.69
C GLY A 19 9.06 1.49 50.91
N SER A 20 8.32 0.59 51.57
CA SER A 20 7.61 -0.50 50.89
C SER A 20 6.56 0.10 49.97
N ALA A 21 6.89 0.25 48.67
CA ALA A 21 5.90 0.52 47.64
C ALA A 21 5.01 -0.72 47.52
N CYS A 22 3.85 -0.71 48.14
CA CYS A 22 2.79 -1.66 47.86
C CYS A 22 2.36 -1.43 46.39
N HIS A 23 2.86 -2.24 45.47
CA HIS A 23 2.26 -2.38 44.17
C HIS A 23 0.90 -3.03 44.37
N SER A 24 -0.16 -2.25 44.32
CA SER A 24 -1.52 -2.76 44.25
C SER A 24 -1.66 -3.50 42.92
N ASN A 25 -1.53 -4.83 42.94
CA ASN A 25 -1.93 -5.72 41.83
C ASN A 25 -3.46 -5.76 41.75
N THR A 26 -4.09 -4.61 41.57
CA THR A 26 -5.49 -4.57 41.18
C THR A 26 -5.54 -4.90 39.66
N PRO A 27 -6.15 -6.01 39.25
CA PRO A 27 -6.29 -6.28 37.82
C PRO A 27 -7.01 -5.09 37.17
N PRO A 28 -6.66 -4.75 35.93
CA PRO A 28 -7.32 -3.66 35.23
C PRO A 28 -8.83 -3.93 35.22
N VAL A 29 -9.60 -2.96 35.69
CA VAL A 29 -11.06 -3.03 35.60
C VAL A 29 -11.43 -3.04 34.12
N ILE A 30 -11.85 -4.19 33.61
CA ILE A 30 -12.39 -4.29 32.26
C ILE A 30 -13.74 -3.59 32.28
N VAL A 31 -13.75 -2.31 31.89
CA VAL A 31 -14.98 -1.55 31.70
C VAL A 31 -15.64 -2.10 30.45
N ALA A 32 -16.82 -2.69 30.58
CA ALA A 32 -17.58 -3.12 29.41
C ALA A 32 -17.84 -1.95 28.45
N PRO A 33 -17.70 -2.15 27.15
CA PRO A 33 -17.97 -1.08 26.19
C PRO A 33 -19.41 -0.59 26.34
N PRO A 34 -19.69 0.70 26.13
CA PRO A 34 -21.03 1.25 26.25
C PRO A 34 -21.98 0.55 25.28
N PRO A 35 -23.29 0.48 25.57
CA PRO A 35 -24.26 -0.15 24.69
C PRO A 35 -24.29 0.58 23.34
N LEU A 36 -24.52 -0.18 22.26
CA LEU A 36 -24.76 0.39 20.93
C LEU A 36 -26.09 1.15 20.92
N SER A 37 -26.17 2.18 20.09
CA SER A 37 -27.47 2.76 19.73
C SER A 37 -28.34 1.73 18.99
N ASP A 38 -29.66 1.92 18.97
CA ASP A 38 -30.58 0.99 18.31
C ASP A 38 -30.25 0.78 16.82
N SER A 39 -29.83 1.84 16.13
CA SER A 39 -29.42 1.79 14.73
C SER A 39 -28.08 1.06 14.53
N ALA A 40 -27.12 1.25 15.42
CA ALA A 40 -25.87 0.50 15.40
C ALA A 40 -26.09 -0.99 15.76
N ALA A 41 -26.98 -1.28 16.71
CA ALA A 41 -27.39 -2.65 17.02
C ALA A 41 -28.12 -3.32 15.84
N ALA A 42 -28.91 -2.59 15.08
CA ALA A 42 -29.50 -3.08 13.83
C ALA A 42 -28.43 -3.38 12.78
N ALA A 43 -27.42 -2.48 12.62
CA ALA A 43 -26.29 -2.71 11.73
C ALA A 43 -25.48 -3.96 12.13
N LEU A 44 -25.22 -4.15 13.43
CA LEU A 44 -24.54 -5.34 13.94
C LEU A 44 -25.32 -6.63 13.62
N ARG A 45 -26.64 -6.64 13.82
CA ARG A 45 -27.48 -7.80 13.44
C ARG A 45 -27.41 -8.09 11.95
N TRP A 46 -27.44 -7.04 11.12
CA TRP A 46 -27.30 -7.19 9.67
C TRP A 46 -25.92 -7.77 9.31
N VAL A 47 -24.82 -7.25 9.88
CA VAL A 47 -23.49 -7.79 9.66
C VAL A 47 -23.41 -9.26 10.07
N ASN A 48 -23.90 -9.63 11.25
CA ASN A 48 -23.88 -11.02 11.71
C ASN A 48 -24.69 -11.98 10.81
N ALA A 49 -25.68 -11.46 10.08
CA ALA A 49 -26.50 -12.25 9.16
C ALA A 49 -25.91 -12.34 7.72
N HIS A 50 -25.12 -11.36 7.28
CA HIS A 50 -24.68 -11.23 5.89
C HIS A 50 -23.17 -11.30 5.69
N ALA A 51 -22.39 -11.05 6.74
CA ALA A 51 -20.94 -11.19 6.65
C ALA A 51 -20.53 -12.66 6.49
N VAL A 52 -19.53 -12.89 5.68
CA VAL A 52 -18.96 -14.22 5.48
C VAL A 52 -17.68 -14.32 6.30
N PRO A 53 -17.62 -15.17 7.33
CA PRO A 53 -16.39 -15.40 8.07
C PRO A 53 -15.37 -16.10 7.19
N PHE A 54 -14.09 -15.79 7.41
CA PHE A 54 -12.99 -16.48 6.74
C PHE A 54 -11.86 -16.79 7.73
N THR A 55 -11.05 -17.79 7.39
CA THR A 55 -9.85 -18.13 8.15
C THR A 55 -8.77 -17.09 7.85
N ILE A 56 -8.16 -16.52 8.90
CA ILE A 56 -7.01 -15.63 8.73
C ILE A 56 -5.82 -16.47 8.25
N PRO A 57 -5.28 -16.19 7.05
CA PRO A 57 -4.15 -16.94 6.54
C PRO A 57 -2.89 -16.65 7.36
N ASP A 58 -2.05 -17.65 7.55
CA ASP A 58 -0.71 -17.46 8.11
C ASP A 58 0.20 -16.79 7.06
N SER A 59 0.49 -15.51 7.25
CA SER A 59 1.30 -14.71 6.34
C SER A 59 2.78 -15.15 6.26
N MET A 60 3.21 -16.06 7.13
CA MET A 60 4.58 -16.60 7.14
C MET A 60 4.72 -17.91 6.34
N HIS A 61 3.61 -18.48 5.91
CA HIS A 61 3.57 -19.75 5.18
C HIS A 61 2.72 -19.63 3.91
N PRO A 62 2.95 -20.51 2.91
CA PRO A 62 2.11 -20.55 1.72
C PRO A 62 0.64 -20.78 2.09
N VAL A 63 -0.23 -19.91 1.59
CA VAL A 63 -1.66 -19.96 1.88
C VAL A 63 -2.34 -21.03 1.04
N THR A 64 -3.09 -21.90 1.70
CA THR A 64 -3.91 -22.94 1.08
C THR A 64 -5.40 -22.59 1.03
N ASP A 65 -5.86 -21.76 1.99
CA ASP A 65 -7.24 -21.35 2.12
C ASP A 65 -7.62 -20.30 1.08
N ARG A 66 -8.84 -20.39 0.58
CA ARG A 66 -9.38 -19.47 -0.42
C ARG A 66 -10.31 -18.46 0.20
N MET A 67 -10.22 -17.23 -0.29
CA MET A 67 -11.12 -16.17 0.14
C MET A 67 -12.53 -16.33 -0.47
N PRO A 68 -13.59 -16.09 0.31
CA PRO A 68 -14.98 -16.22 -0.16
C PRO A 68 -15.43 -14.99 -0.98
N ILE A 69 -14.66 -14.60 -2.00
CA ILE A 69 -14.86 -13.35 -2.77
C ILE A 69 -15.18 -13.58 -4.25
N MET A 70 -15.34 -14.82 -4.68
CA MET A 70 -15.50 -15.15 -6.11
C MET A 70 -16.74 -14.48 -6.72
N ASP A 71 -17.89 -14.55 -6.05
CA ASP A 71 -19.14 -13.94 -6.50
C ASP A 71 -19.08 -12.40 -6.41
N PHE A 72 -18.39 -11.88 -5.38
CA PHE A 72 -18.16 -10.46 -5.23
C PHE A 72 -17.36 -9.88 -6.41
N VAL A 73 -16.29 -10.54 -6.79
CA VAL A 73 -15.42 -10.09 -7.90
C VAL A 73 -16.16 -10.16 -9.24
N GLY A 74 -16.96 -11.21 -9.47
CA GLY A 74 -17.76 -11.33 -10.69
C GLY A 74 -16.92 -11.17 -11.97
N ASN A 75 -17.27 -10.19 -12.79
CA ASN A 75 -16.58 -9.88 -14.06
C ASN A 75 -15.54 -8.74 -13.95
N ALA A 76 -15.10 -8.41 -12.73
CA ALA A 76 -14.12 -7.34 -12.57
C ALA A 76 -12.77 -7.71 -13.24
N ARG A 77 -12.20 -6.75 -13.95
CA ARG A 77 -10.83 -6.82 -14.48
C ARG A 77 -9.78 -6.30 -13.49
N VAL A 78 -10.18 -5.36 -12.66
CA VAL A 78 -9.33 -4.80 -11.63
C VAL A 78 -10.06 -4.93 -10.29
N LEU A 79 -9.41 -5.60 -9.34
CA LEU A 79 -9.80 -5.60 -7.95
C LEU A 79 -8.82 -4.74 -7.17
N GLY A 80 -9.26 -3.59 -6.66
CA GLY A 80 -8.48 -2.75 -5.75
C GLY A 80 -8.71 -3.17 -4.31
N VAL A 81 -7.66 -3.22 -3.50
CA VAL A 81 -7.75 -3.43 -2.05
C VAL A 81 -6.98 -2.32 -1.35
N SER A 82 -7.66 -1.58 -0.46
CA SER A 82 -7.07 -0.52 0.36
C SER A 82 -6.75 -1.04 1.75
N GLU A 83 -5.51 -0.92 2.18
CA GLU A 83 -5.08 -1.25 3.54
C GLU A 83 -5.21 -0.01 4.43
N LEU A 84 -6.36 0.15 5.11
CA LEU A 84 -6.62 1.31 5.98
C LEU A 84 -5.88 1.23 7.31
N THR A 85 -5.49 0.02 7.73
CA THR A 85 -4.69 -0.20 8.94
C THR A 85 -3.38 -0.88 8.54
N GLU A 86 -2.44 -0.06 8.06
CA GLU A 86 -1.13 -0.54 7.59
C GLU A 86 -0.28 -1.13 8.72
N GLY A 87 0.66 -1.99 8.32
CA GLY A 87 1.63 -2.58 9.23
C GLY A 87 1.11 -3.77 10.03
N THR A 88 0.06 -4.43 9.55
CA THR A 88 -0.46 -5.67 10.14
C THR A 88 0.13 -6.91 9.47
N HIS A 89 0.45 -7.91 10.29
CA HIS A 89 0.93 -9.22 9.84
C HIS A 89 -0.08 -9.93 8.92
N GLN A 90 -1.37 -9.83 9.24
CA GLN A 90 -2.43 -10.62 8.58
C GLN A 90 -2.65 -10.21 7.13
N PHE A 91 -2.42 -8.95 6.78
CA PHE A 91 -2.88 -8.44 5.50
C PHE A 91 -2.17 -9.06 4.31
N ALA A 92 -0.86 -9.28 4.39
CA ALA A 92 -0.12 -9.92 3.29
C ALA A 92 -0.59 -11.35 3.00
N GLY A 93 -0.93 -12.13 4.04
CA GLY A 93 -1.52 -13.46 3.89
C GLY A 93 -2.92 -13.41 3.27
N ILE A 94 -3.73 -12.42 3.66
CA ILE A 94 -5.04 -12.19 3.05
C ILE A 94 -4.88 -11.86 1.55
N MET A 95 -3.95 -10.98 1.19
CA MET A 95 -3.67 -10.65 -0.21
C MET A 95 -3.17 -11.85 -1.01
N GLN A 96 -2.33 -12.70 -0.42
CA GLN A 96 -1.91 -13.96 -1.03
C GLN A 96 -3.09 -14.91 -1.26
N SER A 97 -3.99 -15.06 -0.29
CA SER A 97 -5.20 -15.88 -0.41
C SER A 97 -6.17 -15.35 -1.48
N ILE A 98 -6.34 -14.02 -1.55
CA ILE A 98 -7.10 -13.36 -2.62
C ILE A 98 -6.48 -13.69 -3.98
N LEU A 99 -5.18 -13.50 -4.15
CA LEU A 99 -4.47 -13.75 -5.41
C LEU A 99 -4.53 -15.23 -5.81
N ALA A 100 -4.34 -16.15 -4.86
CA ALA A 100 -4.49 -17.59 -5.07
C ALA A 100 -5.90 -17.97 -5.51
N THR A 101 -6.92 -17.37 -4.91
CA THR A 101 -8.31 -17.57 -5.28
C THR A 101 -8.59 -17.06 -6.69
N LEU A 102 -8.14 -15.86 -7.01
CA LEU A 102 -8.44 -15.16 -8.26
C LEU A 102 -7.57 -15.62 -9.43
N SER A 103 -6.44 -16.28 -9.18
CA SER A 103 -5.60 -16.84 -10.25
C SER A 103 -6.37 -17.83 -11.14
N SER A 104 -7.40 -18.52 -10.59
CA SER A 104 -8.30 -19.38 -11.35
C SER A 104 -9.26 -18.61 -12.28
N ARG A 105 -9.41 -17.31 -12.06
CA ARG A 105 -10.23 -16.38 -12.86
C ARG A 105 -9.40 -15.48 -13.78
N GLY A 106 -8.16 -15.84 -14.06
CA GLY A 106 -7.30 -15.08 -14.97
C GLY A 106 -6.64 -13.84 -14.35
N PHE A 107 -6.65 -13.67 -13.03
CA PHE A 107 -5.82 -12.64 -12.40
C PHE A 107 -4.35 -13.03 -12.55
N ARG A 108 -3.60 -12.25 -13.34
CA ARG A 108 -2.21 -12.52 -13.73
C ARG A 108 -1.25 -11.41 -13.33
N GLY A 109 -1.69 -10.50 -12.47
CA GLY A 109 -0.83 -9.45 -11.93
C GLY A 109 -1.23 -9.05 -10.53
N LEU A 110 -0.22 -8.81 -9.70
CA LEU A 110 -0.32 -8.11 -8.43
C LEU A 110 0.41 -6.78 -8.59
N ALA A 111 -0.30 -5.68 -8.49
CA ALA A 111 0.29 -4.34 -8.49
C ALA A 111 0.20 -3.74 -7.09
N ILE A 112 1.33 -3.33 -6.53
CA ILE A 112 1.43 -2.72 -5.20
C ILE A 112 1.71 -1.21 -5.31
N GLN A 113 1.36 -0.45 -4.29
CA GLN A 113 1.63 0.99 -4.21
C GLN A 113 3.12 1.25 -3.92
N ALA A 114 3.94 0.91 -4.89
CA ALA A 114 5.39 1.07 -4.86
C ALA A 114 5.88 1.57 -6.23
N PRO A 115 7.09 2.15 -6.30
CA PRO A 115 7.64 2.64 -7.56
C PRO A 115 7.72 1.56 -8.63
N MET A 116 7.21 1.87 -9.85
CA MET A 116 7.08 0.91 -10.94
C MET A 116 8.43 0.34 -11.41
N ALA A 117 9.46 1.18 -11.52
CA ALA A 117 10.74 0.74 -12.04
C ALA A 117 11.49 -0.17 -11.05
N GLU A 118 11.38 0.10 -9.76
CA GLU A 118 12.04 -0.66 -8.69
C GLU A 118 11.42 -2.04 -8.52
N THR A 119 10.10 -2.16 -8.71
CA THR A 119 9.41 -3.46 -8.61
C THR A 119 9.69 -4.40 -9.78
N MET A 120 10.21 -3.91 -10.90
CA MET A 120 10.59 -4.75 -12.04
C MET A 120 11.63 -5.81 -11.71
N GLU A 121 12.52 -5.53 -10.79
CA GLU A 121 13.52 -6.50 -10.36
C GLU A 121 12.88 -7.64 -9.54
N ILE A 122 11.80 -7.34 -8.83
CA ILE A 122 10.98 -8.35 -8.15
C ILE A 122 10.20 -9.16 -9.18
N ASP A 123 9.59 -8.50 -10.19
CA ASP A 123 8.91 -9.19 -11.30
C ASP A 123 9.87 -10.12 -12.04
N ARG A 124 11.08 -9.68 -12.34
CA ARG A 124 12.11 -10.53 -12.92
C ARG A 124 12.41 -11.76 -12.05
N TYR A 125 12.54 -11.55 -10.74
CA TYR A 125 12.78 -12.65 -9.81
C TYR A 125 11.63 -13.66 -9.79
N VAL A 126 10.38 -13.21 -9.69
CA VAL A 126 9.24 -14.15 -9.64
C VAL A 126 9.10 -14.94 -10.93
N ARG A 127 9.40 -14.36 -12.09
CA ARG A 127 9.34 -15.05 -13.39
C ARG A 127 10.52 -15.97 -13.65
N THR A 128 11.74 -15.55 -13.33
CA THR A 128 12.97 -16.24 -13.76
C THR A 128 13.74 -16.91 -12.62
N GLY A 129 13.53 -16.50 -11.38
CA GLY A 129 14.33 -16.88 -10.22
C GLY A 129 15.67 -16.16 -10.12
N THR A 130 15.92 -15.15 -10.99
CA THR A 130 17.18 -14.41 -11.03
C THR A 130 17.08 -13.10 -10.26
N GLY A 131 18.02 -12.83 -9.37
CA GLY A 131 18.10 -11.58 -8.59
C GLY A 131 17.95 -11.81 -7.08
N ASP A 132 17.99 -10.72 -6.33
CA ASP A 132 17.82 -10.70 -4.87
C ASP A 132 16.56 -9.92 -4.49
N PRO A 133 15.43 -10.58 -4.28
CA PRO A 133 14.18 -9.91 -3.94
C PRO A 133 14.25 -9.19 -2.59
N LYS A 134 15.04 -9.67 -1.62
CA LYS A 134 15.19 -8.98 -0.33
C LYS A 134 15.83 -7.61 -0.48
N ARG A 135 16.84 -7.49 -1.36
CA ARG A 135 17.48 -6.20 -1.66
C ARG A 135 16.45 -5.19 -2.17
N TRP A 136 15.60 -5.62 -3.10
CA TRP A 136 14.63 -4.74 -3.73
C TRP A 136 13.47 -4.40 -2.80
N LEU A 137 12.96 -5.36 -2.02
CA LEU A 137 11.95 -5.07 -1.00
C LEU A 137 12.43 -4.02 0.02
N ARG A 138 13.72 -4.09 0.42
CA ARG A 138 14.30 -3.05 1.28
C ARG A 138 14.36 -1.68 0.59
N ALA A 139 14.57 -1.64 -0.72
CA ALA A 139 14.59 -0.38 -1.49
C ALA A 139 13.19 0.24 -1.67
N LEU A 140 12.11 -0.55 -1.60
CA LEU A 140 10.73 -0.06 -1.71
C LEU A 140 10.24 0.68 -0.45
N GLY A 141 11.01 0.69 0.63
CA GLY A 141 10.64 1.36 1.87
C GLY A 141 10.02 0.44 2.91
N LEU A 142 9.73 1.02 4.06
CA LEU A 142 9.44 0.29 5.29
C LEU A 142 8.20 -0.59 5.19
N HIS A 143 7.13 -0.10 4.57
CA HIS A 143 5.86 -0.83 4.44
C HIS A 143 6.03 -2.17 3.67
N TRP A 144 6.88 -2.20 2.64
CA TRP A 144 7.12 -3.38 1.81
C TRP A 144 8.29 -4.24 2.29
N ASN A 145 9.09 -3.74 3.23
CA ASN A 145 10.28 -4.40 3.77
C ASN A 145 9.93 -5.33 4.94
N THR A 146 9.01 -6.26 4.71
CA THR A 146 8.54 -7.21 5.73
C THR A 146 8.74 -8.66 5.32
N GLN A 147 8.78 -9.55 6.30
CA GLN A 147 8.93 -10.99 6.06
C GLN A 147 7.70 -11.57 5.34
N GLU A 148 6.52 -11.03 5.66
CA GLU A 148 5.25 -11.41 5.06
C GLU A 148 5.23 -11.11 3.55
N ILE A 149 5.69 -9.92 3.14
CA ILE A 149 5.80 -9.54 1.73
C ILE A 149 6.85 -10.41 1.02
N PHE A 150 7.96 -10.72 1.68
CA PHE A 150 8.94 -11.64 1.12
C PHE A 150 8.34 -13.04 0.92
N THR A 151 7.54 -13.54 1.87
CA THR A 151 6.82 -14.82 1.75
C THR A 151 5.85 -14.80 0.57
N LEU A 152 5.11 -13.72 0.37
CA LEU A 152 4.23 -13.53 -0.78
C LEU A 152 5.03 -13.57 -2.10
N VAL A 153 6.17 -12.87 -2.18
CA VAL A 153 7.05 -12.89 -3.37
C VAL A 153 7.57 -14.31 -3.66
N GLN A 154 7.95 -15.06 -2.63
CA GLN A 154 8.37 -16.45 -2.78
C GLN A 154 7.22 -17.34 -3.25
N TRP A 155 6.01 -17.12 -2.75
CA TRP A 155 4.84 -17.86 -3.19
C TRP A 155 4.54 -17.61 -4.68
N VAL A 156 4.58 -16.33 -5.14
CA VAL A 156 4.40 -16.00 -6.56
C VAL A 156 5.48 -16.70 -7.41
N ARG A 157 6.74 -16.67 -6.95
CA ARG A 157 7.83 -17.38 -7.63
C ARG A 157 7.57 -18.88 -7.78
N GLU A 158 7.11 -19.54 -6.72
CA GLU A 158 6.81 -20.98 -6.77
C GLU A 158 5.58 -21.26 -7.63
N TYR A 159 4.56 -20.39 -7.58
CA TYR A 159 3.41 -20.47 -8.47
C TYR A 159 3.81 -20.39 -9.94
N ASP A 160 4.73 -19.50 -10.31
CA ASP A 160 5.15 -19.25 -11.68
C ASP A 160 6.10 -20.32 -12.24
N ARG A 161 6.82 -21.02 -11.37
CA ARG A 161 7.90 -21.94 -11.74
C ARG A 161 7.50 -23.04 -12.72
N SER A 162 6.27 -23.51 -12.64
CA SER A 162 5.74 -24.59 -13.48
C SER A 162 4.80 -24.10 -14.58
N ARG A 163 4.69 -22.76 -14.79
CA ARG A 163 3.73 -22.16 -15.70
C ARG A 163 4.39 -21.46 -16.87
N GLY A 164 3.71 -21.51 -18.02
CA GLY A 164 4.11 -20.75 -19.19
C GLY A 164 3.92 -19.23 -18.99
N PRO A 165 4.62 -18.40 -19.77
CA PRO A 165 4.60 -16.93 -19.60
C PRO A 165 3.21 -16.30 -19.55
N ALA A 166 2.22 -16.84 -20.27
CA ALA A 166 0.84 -16.37 -20.28
C ALA A 166 0.04 -16.69 -19.02
N GLU A 167 0.52 -17.62 -18.20
CA GLU A 167 -0.16 -18.06 -16.98
C GLU A 167 0.55 -17.56 -15.71
N GLN A 168 1.74 -16.97 -15.86
CA GLN A 168 2.52 -16.43 -14.76
C GLN A 168 1.85 -15.18 -14.16
N ILE A 169 2.08 -14.96 -12.87
CA ILE A 169 1.64 -13.79 -12.14
C ILE A 169 2.78 -12.77 -12.11
N GLY A 170 2.56 -11.60 -12.72
CA GLY A 170 3.50 -10.49 -12.62
C GLY A 170 3.41 -9.77 -11.28
N PHE A 171 4.55 -9.24 -10.83
CA PHE A 171 4.64 -8.43 -9.61
C PHE A 171 5.06 -7.01 -9.97
N TYR A 172 4.16 -6.05 -9.82
CA TYR A 172 4.31 -4.71 -10.34
C TYR A 172 4.19 -3.64 -9.27
N GLY A 173 4.79 -2.47 -9.51
CA GLY A 173 4.47 -1.22 -8.84
C GLY A 173 3.65 -0.32 -9.74
N PHE A 174 2.82 0.54 -9.17
CA PHE A 174 2.04 1.50 -9.94
C PHE A 174 2.34 2.96 -9.60
N GLU A 175 3.22 3.22 -8.61
CA GLU A 175 3.63 4.58 -8.26
C GLU A 175 4.64 5.15 -9.26
N ILE A 176 4.71 6.47 -9.26
CA ILE A 176 5.70 7.21 -10.02
C ILE A 176 7.08 6.92 -9.41
N PRO A 177 8.03 6.34 -10.17
CA PRO A 177 9.34 5.99 -9.67
C PRO A 177 10.26 7.21 -9.60
N ASN A 178 11.46 6.99 -9.06
CA ASN A 178 12.58 7.85 -9.41
C ASN A 178 12.80 7.78 -10.93
N ALA A 179 12.64 8.92 -11.61
CA ALA A 179 12.74 8.99 -13.06
C ALA A 179 14.09 8.48 -13.59
N ALA A 180 15.18 8.67 -12.84
CA ALA A 180 16.50 8.14 -13.19
C ALA A 180 16.48 6.61 -13.28
N HIS A 181 15.86 5.92 -12.33
CA HIS A 181 15.76 4.46 -12.36
C HIS A 181 14.94 3.96 -13.54
N ALA A 182 13.81 4.58 -13.81
CA ALA A 182 12.97 4.25 -14.97
C ALA A 182 13.76 4.38 -16.29
N LEU A 183 14.54 5.44 -16.45
CA LEU A 183 15.41 5.64 -17.61
C LEU A 183 16.59 4.65 -17.64
N GLN A 184 17.15 4.26 -16.50
CA GLN A 184 18.19 3.22 -16.44
C GLN A 184 17.69 1.89 -16.98
N VAL A 185 16.45 1.50 -16.63
CA VAL A 185 15.82 0.27 -17.16
C VAL A 185 15.80 0.27 -18.68
N ILE A 186 15.52 1.42 -19.32
CA ILE A 186 15.49 1.54 -20.78
C ILE A 186 16.88 1.23 -21.39
N THR A 187 17.96 1.56 -20.69
CA THR A 187 19.32 1.28 -21.18
C THR A 187 19.69 -0.21 -21.21
N THR A 188 18.79 -1.09 -20.75
CA THR A 188 18.96 -2.54 -20.86
C THR A 188 18.47 -3.09 -22.21
N LEU A 189 17.84 -2.28 -23.07
CA LEU A 189 17.45 -2.73 -24.42
C LEU A 189 18.68 -3.17 -25.21
N PRO A 190 18.65 -4.36 -25.84
CA PRO A 190 19.75 -4.82 -26.69
C PRO A 190 19.96 -3.92 -27.91
N ASP A 191 21.22 -3.72 -28.31
CA ASP A 191 21.55 -2.93 -29.50
C ASP A 191 20.91 -3.52 -30.78
N SER A 192 20.68 -4.83 -30.84
CA SER A 192 19.95 -5.50 -31.93
C SER A 192 18.48 -5.06 -32.04
N VAL A 193 17.92 -4.48 -30.97
CA VAL A 193 16.56 -3.94 -30.91
C VAL A 193 16.58 -2.41 -31.02
N ALA A 194 17.37 -1.77 -30.17
CA ALA A 194 17.38 -0.32 -30.02
C ALA A 194 18.27 0.40 -31.05
N GLY A 195 19.27 -0.27 -31.58
CA GLY A 195 20.28 0.28 -32.47
C GLY A 195 21.50 0.83 -31.71
N ALA A 196 22.65 0.83 -32.39
CA ALA A 196 23.89 1.36 -31.81
C ALA A 196 23.73 2.82 -31.40
N GLY A 197 24.20 3.16 -30.22
CA GLY A 197 24.18 4.53 -29.67
C GLY A 197 22.87 4.93 -28.97
N PHE A 198 21.77 4.16 -29.04
CA PHE A 198 20.53 4.48 -28.34
C PHE A 198 20.71 4.51 -26.82
N ASN A 199 21.40 3.52 -26.28
CA ASN A 199 21.67 3.47 -24.82
C ASN A 199 22.54 4.66 -24.38
N ALA A 200 23.51 5.10 -25.19
CA ALA A 200 24.30 6.30 -24.89
C ALA A 200 23.43 7.58 -24.98
N PHE A 201 22.48 7.65 -25.88
CA PHE A 201 21.51 8.74 -25.95
C PHE A 201 20.68 8.79 -24.69
N VAL A 202 20.06 7.67 -24.24
CA VAL A 202 19.25 7.61 -23.02
C VAL A 202 20.07 8.01 -21.80
N ARG A 203 21.30 7.53 -21.67
CA ARG A 203 22.19 7.89 -20.54
C ARG A 203 22.46 9.40 -20.45
N ARG A 204 22.54 10.11 -21.57
CA ARG A 204 22.66 11.58 -21.54
C ARG A 204 21.40 12.24 -21.00
N GLN A 205 20.20 11.68 -21.28
CA GLN A 205 18.96 12.21 -20.75
C GLN A 205 18.81 11.99 -19.25
N ILE A 206 19.33 10.87 -18.72
CA ILE A 206 19.31 10.56 -17.26
C ILE A 206 20.01 11.67 -16.45
N GLN A 207 21.03 12.33 -16.98
CA GLN A 207 21.74 13.40 -16.27
C GLN A 207 20.82 14.55 -15.83
N CYS A 208 19.71 14.75 -16.53
CA CYS A 208 18.72 15.74 -16.12
C CYS A 208 18.02 15.37 -14.80
N VAL A 209 17.76 14.09 -14.56
CA VAL A 209 16.91 13.62 -13.44
C VAL A 209 17.70 13.12 -12.23
N THR A 210 19.04 12.92 -12.38
CA THR A 210 19.90 12.46 -11.27
C THR A 210 20.23 13.56 -10.25
N THR A 211 19.96 14.81 -10.56
CA THR A 211 20.30 15.98 -9.73
C THR A 211 19.14 16.51 -8.91
N GLY A 212 17.95 15.92 -9.02
CA GLY A 212 16.73 16.34 -8.32
C GLY A 212 16.09 15.21 -7.50
N GLU A 213 15.38 15.58 -6.44
CA GLU A 213 14.50 14.68 -5.72
C GLU A 213 13.21 14.46 -6.52
N SER A 214 12.66 13.23 -6.49
CA SER A 214 11.39 12.94 -7.15
C SER A 214 10.26 13.79 -6.57
N ALA A 215 9.48 14.45 -7.43
CA ALA A 215 8.30 15.21 -7.05
C ALA A 215 7.19 14.33 -6.48
N ALA A 216 7.22 13.02 -6.74
CA ALA A 216 6.15 12.08 -6.39
C ALA A 216 5.98 11.86 -4.90
N TRP A 217 6.99 12.13 -4.08
CA TRP A 217 7.00 11.79 -2.66
C TRP A 217 6.55 12.92 -1.73
N GLY A 218 5.77 13.89 -2.23
CA GLY A 218 5.07 14.86 -1.38
C GLY A 218 5.96 15.75 -0.51
N ARG A 219 7.28 15.66 -0.62
CA ARG A 219 8.13 16.73 -0.14
C ARG A 219 7.85 17.91 -1.03
N GLU A 220 7.49 19.02 -0.44
CA GLU A 220 7.59 20.34 -1.03
C GLU A 220 9.08 20.60 -1.32
N GLY A 221 9.65 19.75 -2.18
CA GLY A 221 10.90 20.03 -2.86
C GLY A 221 10.69 21.30 -3.67
N PRO A 222 11.73 21.93 -4.18
CA PRO A 222 11.62 23.23 -4.80
C PRO A 222 10.70 23.14 -6.02
N ALA A 223 9.38 23.15 -5.76
CA ALA A 223 8.32 23.42 -6.75
C ALA A 223 8.56 24.77 -7.45
N SER A 224 9.62 25.46 -7.07
CA SER A 224 10.09 26.74 -7.57
C SER A 224 11.00 26.66 -8.79
N ASP A 225 11.63 25.52 -9.12
CA ASP A 225 12.48 25.45 -10.29
C ASP A 225 11.77 24.82 -11.50
N SER A 226 10.83 25.56 -12.05
CA SER A 226 10.15 25.19 -13.30
C SER A 226 11.13 24.94 -14.45
N THR A 227 12.32 25.57 -14.42
CA THR A 227 13.37 25.39 -15.44
C THR A 227 13.95 23.99 -15.36
N PHE A 228 14.23 23.48 -14.15
CA PHE A 228 14.67 22.10 -13.94
C PHE A 228 13.65 21.11 -14.48
N TRP A 229 12.40 21.21 -14.03
CA TRP A 229 11.33 20.30 -14.45
C TRP A 229 11.03 20.37 -15.93
N ASN A 230 11.02 21.56 -16.56
CA ASN A 230 10.82 21.68 -18.00
C ASN A 230 11.97 21.01 -18.78
N ARG A 231 13.21 21.13 -18.33
CA ARG A 231 14.36 20.45 -18.95
C ARG A 231 14.23 18.93 -18.82
N CYS A 232 13.86 18.42 -17.65
CA CYS A 232 13.67 16.98 -17.44
C CYS A 232 12.52 16.44 -18.27
N ARG A 233 11.41 17.18 -18.36
CA ARG A 233 10.30 16.83 -19.23
C ARG A 233 10.69 16.78 -20.70
N ALA A 234 11.46 17.73 -21.18
CA ALA A 234 11.94 17.73 -22.56
C ALA A 234 12.87 16.54 -22.84
N ALA A 235 13.76 16.23 -21.89
CA ALA A 235 14.67 15.09 -21.97
C ALA A 235 13.91 13.75 -22.03
N THR A 236 12.95 13.54 -21.13
CA THR A 236 12.12 12.31 -21.10
C THR A 236 11.21 12.22 -22.34
N ALA A 237 10.62 13.33 -22.79
CA ALA A 237 9.83 13.37 -24.01
C ALA A 237 10.66 12.93 -25.25
N SER A 238 11.90 13.36 -25.36
CA SER A 238 12.77 12.94 -26.46
C SER A 238 13.07 11.43 -26.47
N VAL A 239 13.10 10.79 -25.28
CA VAL A 239 13.22 9.32 -25.16
C VAL A 239 11.90 8.65 -25.59
N VAL A 240 10.74 9.16 -25.14
CA VAL A 240 9.41 8.64 -25.54
C VAL A 240 9.27 8.68 -27.07
N ASP A 241 9.59 9.80 -27.71
CA ASP A 241 9.51 9.99 -29.16
C ASP A 241 10.44 9.02 -29.91
N SER A 242 11.67 8.88 -29.44
CA SER A 242 12.65 7.96 -30.01
C SER A 242 12.20 6.50 -29.94
N LEU A 243 11.59 6.10 -28.82
CA LEU A 243 11.02 4.76 -28.66
C LEU A 243 9.78 4.56 -29.51
N GLY A 244 8.93 5.59 -29.69
CA GLY A 244 7.79 5.56 -30.59
C GLY A 244 8.21 5.34 -32.05
N ALA A 245 9.25 6.04 -32.51
CA ALA A 245 9.81 5.84 -33.84
C ALA A 245 10.43 4.44 -34.00
N LEU A 246 11.06 3.92 -32.94
CA LEU A 246 11.61 2.56 -32.91
C LEU A 246 10.49 1.51 -32.99
N GLN A 247 9.42 1.67 -32.22
CA GLN A 247 8.25 0.79 -32.23
C GLN A 247 7.68 0.61 -33.64
N SER A 248 7.55 1.73 -34.38
CA SER A 248 7.06 1.70 -35.76
C SER A 248 7.96 0.93 -36.71
N ARG A 249 9.29 1.00 -36.53
CA ARG A 249 10.29 0.27 -37.36
C ARG A 249 10.32 -1.23 -37.09
N LEU A 250 9.84 -1.68 -35.93
CA LEU A 250 9.83 -3.09 -35.52
C LEU A 250 8.54 -3.82 -35.88
N ALA A 251 7.72 -3.27 -36.77
CA ALA A 251 6.49 -3.92 -37.24
C ALA A 251 6.76 -5.37 -37.69
N GLY A 252 5.99 -6.33 -37.16
CA GLY A 252 6.16 -7.76 -37.43
C GLY A 252 7.20 -8.49 -36.55
N ARG A 253 7.92 -7.78 -35.66
CA ARG A 253 8.87 -8.38 -34.71
C ARG A 253 8.30 -8.36 -33.29
N SER A 254 7.32 -9.22 -32.99
CA SER A 254 6.47 -9.16 -31.79
C SER A 254 7.25 -9.08 -30.47
N SER A 255 8.30 -9.87 -30.28
CA SER A 255 9.09 -9.82 -29.04
C SER A 255 9.86 -8.50 -28.88
N ALA A 256 10.46 -8.00 -29.97
CA ALA A 256 11.16 -6.70 -29.95
C ALA A 256 10.18 -5.54 -29.74
N GLN A 257 8.98 -5.60 -30.35
CA GLN A 257 7.93 -4.62 -30.13
C GLN A 257 7.47 -4.61 -28.65
N ALA A 258 7.30 -5.76 -28.01
CA ALA A 258 6.94 -5.84 -26.59
C ALA A 258 8.01 -5.22 -25.69
N MET A 259 9.30 -5.47 -25.98
CA MET A 259 10.40 -4.86 -25.24
C MET A 259 10.41 -3.33 -25.38
N VAL A 260 10.20 -2.82 -26.58
CA VAL A 260 10.18 -1.37 -26.86
C VAL A 260 8.93 -0.73 -26.26
N ALA A 261 7.75 -1.37 -26.35
CA ALA A 261 6.53 -0.88 -25.73
C ALA A 261 6.69 -0.74 -24.20
N PHE A 262 7.35 -1.71 -23.59
CA PHE A 262 7.66 -1.66 -22.17
C PHE A 262 8.64 -0.51 -21.86
N ALA A 263 9.73 -0.37 -22.61
CA ALA A 263 10.68 0.73 -22.47
C ALA A 263 10.01 2.10 -22.68
N GLN A 264 9.07 2.19 -23.61
CA GLN A 264 8.28 3.39 -23.84
C GLN A 264 7.41 3.75 -22.65
N GLN A 265 6.83 2.74 -22.00
CA GLN A 265 6.11 2.99 -20.74
C GLN A 265 7.03 3.51 -19.64
N MET A 266 8.23 2.95 -19.47
CA MET A 266 9.20 3.46 -18.51
C MET A 266 9.59 4.92 -18.80
N ALA A 267 9.73 5.28 -20.07
CA ALA A 267 9.99 6.66 -20.45
C ALA A 267 8.82 7.60 -20.14
N ARG A 268 7.58 7.15 -20.34
CA ARG A 268 6.36 7.89 -19.95
C ARG A 268 6.27 8.07 -18.45
N VAL A 269 6.55 7.02 -17.69
CA VAL A 269 6.55 7.07 -16.22
C VAL A 269 7.58 8.08 -15.72
N ALA A 270 8.79 8.12 -16.32
CA ALA A 270 9.79 9.15 -16.04
C ALA A 270 9.33 10.57 -16.45
N GLN A 271 8.56 10.70 -17.51
CA GLN A 271 7.96 11.97 -17.93
C GLN A 271 6.88 12.44 -16.96
N HIS A 272 6.06 11.50 -16.44
CA HIS A 272 5.02 11.80 -15.45
C HIS A 272 5.60 12.39 -14.17
N ASP A 273 6.79 11.98 -13.73
CA ASP A 273 7.46 12.62 -12.60
C ASP A 273 7.67 14.13 -12.84
N ALA A 274 8.14 14.49 -14.03
CA ALA A 274 8.28 15.90 -14.40
C ALA A 274 6.94 16.64 -14.59
N ASP A 275 5.92 15.98 -15.13
CA ASP A 275 4.60 16.57 -15.31
C ASP A 275 3.90 16.82 -13.97
N VAL A 276 4.06 15.94 -12.99
CA VAL A 276 3.59 16.15 -11.60
C VAL A 276 4.36 17.28 -10.94
N GLY A 277 5.70 17.31 -11.07
CA GLY A 277 6.54 18.39 -10.57
C GLY A 277 6.19 19.76 -11.15
N LEU A 278 5.78 19.82 -12.41
CA LEU A 278 5.26 21.03 -13.07
C LEU A 278 3.80 21.33 -12.77
N ARG A 279 3.11 20.48 -11.99
CA ARG A 279 1.65 20.57 -11.75
C ARG A 279 0.81 20.56 -13.03
N ARG A 280 1.29 19.92 -14.10
CA ARG A 280 0.58 19.77 -15.37
C ARG A 280 -0.43 18.62 -15.32
N LEU A 281 -0.07 17.55 -14.64
CA LEU A 281 -0.93 16.40 -14.38
C LEU A 281 -1.01 16.13 -12.88
N PRO A 282 -2.20 15.88 -12.34
CA PRO A 282 -2.33 15.46 -10.93
C PRO A 282 -1.83 14.02 -10.78
N ARG A 283 -1.19 13.72 -9.66
CA ARG A 283 -0.64 12.38 -9.36
C ARG A 283 -1.67 11.26 -9.56
N HIS A 284 -2.91 11.46 -9.13
CA HIS A 284 -3.94 10.42 -9.20
C HIS A 284 -4.31 10.05 -10.64
N GLU A 285 -4.22 10.96 -11.61
CA GLU A 285 -4.44 10.64 -13.03
C GLU A 285 -3.29 9.84 -13.60
N THR A 286 -2.04 10.22 -13.31
CA THR A 286 -0.86 9.50 -13.79
C THR A 286 -0.78 8.09 -13.21
N VAL A 287 -1.06 7.92 -11.93
CA VAL A 287 -1.11 6.61 -11.27
C VAL A 287 -2.24 5.75 -11.83
N ALA A 288 -3.40 6.35 -12.13
CA ALA A 288 -4.49 5.62 -12.77
C ALA A 288 -4.10 5.11 -14.18
N GLU A 289 -3.39 5.92 -14.97
CA GLU A 289 -2.85 5.46 -16.27
C GLU A 289 -1.91 4.26 -16.10
N HIS A 290 -1.06 4.28 -15.06
CA HIS A 290 -0.17 3.14 -14.75
C HIS A 290 -0.97 1.88 -14.42
N ILE A 291 -1.98 1.97 -13.58
CA ILE A 291 -2.84 0.82 -13.22
C ILE A 291 -3.55 0.27 -14.46
N LEU A 292 -4.12 1.15 -15.30
CA LEU A 292 -4.80 0.75 -16.54
C LEU A 292 -3.85 0.10 -17.55
N TRP A 293 -2.62 0.62 -17.66
CA TRP A 293 -1.60 0.02 -18.51
C TRP A 293 -1.18 -1.37 -17.99
N LEU A 294 -0.95 -1.52 -16.67
CA LEU A 294 -0.64 -2.81 -16.06
C LEU A 294 -1.77 -3.83 -16.29
N ALA A 295 -3.02 -3.40 -16.17
CA ALA A 295 -4.17 -4.24 -16.49
C ALA A 295 -4.18 -4.68 -17.97
N SER A 296 -3.65 -3.85 -18.88
CA SER A 296 -3.54 -4.20 -20.30
C SER A 296 -2.45 -5.24 -20.61
N LEU A 297 -1.39 -5.30 -19.77
CA LEU A 297 -0.31 -6.30 -19.91
C LEU A 297 -0.79 -7.72 -19.66
N ALA A 298 -1.81 -7.89 -18.84
CA ALA A 298 -2.42 -9.19 -18.58
C ALA A 298 -3.25 -9.73 -19.77
N GLY A 299 -3.25 -9.04 -20.90
CA GLY A 299 -3.99 -9.39 -22.13
C GLY A 299 -5.43 -8.89 -22.11
N SER A 300 -6.21 -9.24 -23.18
CA SER A 300 -7.61 -8.85 -23.31
C SER A 300 -8.47 -9.38 -22.15
N ASP A 301 -8.13 -10.55 -21.66
CA ASP A 301 -8.84 -11.29 -20.62
C ASP A 301 -8.09 -11.31 -19.27
N GLY A 302 -6.94 -10.67 -19.20
CA GLY A 302 -6.13 -10.61 -18.00
C GLY A 302 -6.68 -9.63 -16.98
N ASN A 303 -6.60 -10.04 -15.72
CA ASN A 303 -7.11 -9.29 -14.59
C ASN A 303 -6.00 -8.93 -13.61
N LEU A 304 -6.14 -7.79 -12.94
CA LEU A 304 -5.14 -7.20 -12.07
C LEU A 304 -5.68 -7.06 -10.64
N LEU A 305 -4.93 -7.57 -9.67
CA LEU A 305 -5.11 -7.26 -8.26
C LEU A 305 -4.25 -6.04 -7.91
N VAL A 306 -4.86 -5.00 -7.36
CA VAL A 306 -4.18 -3.76 -6.98
C VAL A 306 -4.21 -3.63 -5.47
N TRP A 307 -3.04 -3.54 -4.87
CA TRP A 307 -2.86 -3.31 -3.43
C TRP A 307 -2.45 -1.86 -3.18
N GLY A 308 -3.44 -1.05 -2.82
CA GLY A 308 -3.23 0.32 -2.38
C GLY A 308 -3.06 0.37 -0.86
N ARG A 309 -2.13 1.19 -0.41
CA ARG A 309 -2.06 1.59 0.99
C ARG A 309 -3.11 2.65 1.25
N ASP A 310 -3.43 2.84 2.52
CA ASP A 310 -4.34 3.89 2.92
C ASP A 310 -5.66 3.82 2.12
N VAL A 311 -6.16 4.90 1.60
CA VAL A 311 -7.42 4.97 0.85
C VAL A 311 -7.25 4.86 -0.69
N GLU A 312 -6.07 4.52 -1.18
CA GLU A 312 -5.68 4.64 -2.61
C GLU A 312 -6.62 3.90 -3.58
N SER A 313 -7.13 2.72 -3.19
CA SER A 313 -8.07 1.94 -4.01
C SER A 313 -9.54 2.35 -3.80
N GLY A 314 -9.82 3.34 -2.95
CA GLY A 314 -11.16 3.87 -2.68
C GLY A 314 -11.60 4.88 -3.75
N ARG A 315 -12.91 4.95 -4.00
CA ARG A 315 -13.50 5.98 -4.89
C ARG A 315 -13.69 7.31 -4.17
N LEU A 316 -12.69 7.74 -3.39
CA LEU A 316 -12.78 8.97 -2.62
C LEU A 316 -12.56 10.19 -3.51
N THR A 317 -13.53 11.12 -3.43
CA THR A 317 -13.41 12.48 -3.91
C THR A 317 -13.59 13.38 -2.69
N GLY A 318 -12.49 13.80 -2.05
CA GLY A 318 -12.52 14.54 -0.79
C GLY A 318 -12.69 16.06 -0.97
N GLU A 319 -13.16 16.72 0.07
CA GLU A 319 -13.01 18.16 0.23
C GLU A 319 -11.50 18.50 0.25
N GLY A 320 -11.08 19.48 -0.54
CA GLY A 320 -9.68 19.89 -0.64
C GLY A 320 -8.88 19.25 -1.79
N ASN A 321 -9.55 18.72 -2.82
CA ASN A 321 -8.92 18.16 -4.04
C ASN A 321 -8.10 16.88 -3.84
N VAL A 322 -8.29 16.13 -2.77
CA VAL A 322 -7.70 14.80 -2.62
C VAL A 322 -8.56 13.79 -3.40
N VAL A 323 -8.17 13.52 -4.63
CA VAL A 323 -8.79 12.49 -5.47
C VAL A 323 -7.86 11.29 -5.51
N GLN A 324 -8.41 10.09 -5.23
CA GLN A 324 -7.62 8.86 -5.28
C GLN A 324 -7.51 8.31 -6.69
N SER A 325 -6.44 7.57 -6.98
CA SER A 325 -6.18 7.00 -8.31
C SER A 325 -7.25 6.00 -8.75
N ALA A 326 -7.97 5.41 -7.83
CA ALA A 326 -9.11 4.54 -8.14
C ALA A 326 -10.28 5.27 -8.81
N VAL A 327 -10.44 6.60 -8.63
CA VAL A 327 -11.55 7.36 -9.24
C VAL A 327 -11.47 7.33 -10.77
N PRO A 328 -10.38 7.75 -11.43
CA PRO A 328 -10.28 7.65 -12.88
C PRO A 328 -10.21 6.19 -13.37
N VAL A 329 -9.65 5.25 -12.60
CA VAL A 329 -9.68 3.81 -12.95
C VAL A 329 -11.13 3.31 -12.99
N ALA A 330 -11.91 3.58 -11.95
CA ALA A 330 -13.33 3.18 -11.86
C ALA A 330 -14.17 3.86 -12.97
N LYS A 331 -13.90 5.12 -13.27
CA LYS A 331 -14.57 5.83 -14.39
C LYS A 331 -14.31 5.14 -15.73
N THR A 332 -13.08 4.66 -15.96
CA THR A 332 -12.70 4.00 -17.22
C THR A 332 -13.26 2.59 -17.33
N LEU A 333 -13.24 1.83 -16.24
CA LEU A 333 -13.61 0.41 -16.23
C LEU A 333 -15.09 0.15 -15.92
N GLY A 334 -15.79 1.11 -15.28
CA GLY A 334 -17.19 0.94 -14.87
C GLY A 334 -17.35 -0.28 -13.95
N ASP A 335 -18.29 -1.15 -14.29
CA ASP A 335 -18.59 -2.38 -13.54
C ASP A 335 -17.45 -3.41 -13.54
N ARG A 336 -16.41 -3.20 -14.34
CA ARG A 336 -15.21 -4.04 -14.34
C ARG A 336 -14.16 -3.63 -13.31
N TYR A 337 -14.44 -2.61 -12.49
CA TYR A 337 -13.68 -2.26 -11.30
C TYR A 337 -14.45 -2.65 -10.04
N ARG A 338 -13.80 -3.37 -9.13
CA ARG A 338 -14.29 -3.63 -7.76
C ARG A 338 -13.22 -3.23 -6.77
N ASN A 339 -13.67 -2.88 -5.57
CA ASN A 339 -12.72 -2.54 -4.52
C ASN A 339 -13.16 -2.98 -3.12
N LEU A 340 -12.17 -3.23 -2.29
CA LEU A 340 -12.29 -3.64 -0.89
C LEU A 340 -11.53 -2.66 0.00
N ALA A 341 -12.07 -2.38 1.16
CA ALA A 341 -11.30 -1.81 2.27
C ALA A 341 -10.88 -2.93 3.22
N PHE A 342 -9.69 -2.81 3.83
CA PHE A 342 -9.24 -3.65 4.92
C PHE A 342 -9.03 -2.79 6.18
N THR A 343 -9.58 -3.23 7.30
CA THR A 343 -9.39 -2.57 8.59
C THR A 343 -9.31 -3.59 9.73
N VAL A 344 -8.78 -3.14 10.88
CA VAL A 344 -8.53 -3.96 12.07
C VAL A 344 -9.25 -3.35 13.26
N GLY A 345 -9.86 -4.17 14.10
CA GLY A 345 -10.55 -3.77 15.32
C GLY A 345 -9.59 -3.26 16.38
N GLU A 346 -8.76 -4.14 16.90
CA GLU A 346 -7.77 -3.82 17.92
C GLU A 346 -6.46 -4.58 17.69
N GLY A 347 -5.48 -4.40 18.58
CA GLY A 347 -4.21 -5.14 18.54
C GLY A 347 -3.00 -4.24 18.42
N VAL A 348 -2.00 -4.70 17.68
CA VAL A 348 -0.71 -4.04 17.49
C VAL A 348 -0.40 -3.95 16.01
N VAL A 349 0.11 -2.80 15.58
CA VAL A 349 0.61 -2.57 14.21
C VAL A 349 2.07 -2.17 14.26
N ARG A 350 2.78 -2.38 13.18
CA ARG A 350 4.10 -1.82 13.00
C ARG A 350 4.01 -0.49 12.25
N ALA A 351 4.42 0.59 12.92
CA ALA A 351 4.33 1.93 12.36
C ALA A 351 5.46 2.83 12.88
N GLN A 352 5.64 3.96 12.22
CA GLN A 352 6.54 5.02 12.67
C GLN A 352 5.80 5.89 13.70
N PRO A 353 6.30 5.98 14.95
CA PRO A 353 5.69 6.82 15.96
C PRO A 353 5.84 8.31 15.62
N ILE A 354 4.76 9.06 15.78
CA ILE A 354 4.79 10.52 15.72
C ILE A 354 4.14 11.09 16.97
N ASN A 355 4.83 12.03 17.63
CA ASN A 355 4.30 12.73 18.80
C ASN A 355 3.91 14.15 18.42
N VAL A 356 3.01 14.73 19.22
CA VAL A 356 2.60 16.13 19.05
C VAL A 356 3.82 17.05 19.13
N GLY A 357 3.99 17.87 18.10
CA GLY A 357 5.12 18.80 17.98
C GLY A 357 6.36 18.23 17.29
N GLN A 358 6.40 16.95 16.97
CA GLN A 358 7.45 16.38 16.12
C GLN A 358 7.17 16.70 14.64
N ARG A 359 8.22 17.06 13.90
CA ARG A 359 8.16 17.28 12.44
C ARG A 359 8.43 16.01 11.64
N GLU A 360 9.21 15.10 12.22
CA GLU A 360 9.62 13.86 11.57
C GLU A 360 9.20 12.67 12.44
N PRO A 361 8.66 11.60 11.85
CA PRO A 361 8.35 10.38 12.58
C PRO A 361 9.64 9.67 13.04
N GLY A 362 9.53 8.86 14.09
CA GLY A 362 10.60 7.99 14.57
C GLY A 362 10.86 6.79 13.67
N GLY A 363 11.79 5.92 14.04
CA GLY A 363 11.96 4.61 13.41
C GLY A 363 10.76 3.71 13.67
N GLU A 364 10.47 2.76 12.77
CA GLU A 364 9.36 1.82 12.96
C GLU A 364 9.47 1.01 14.26
N THR A 365 8.36 0.87 14.93
CA THR A 365 8.21 0.07 16.14
C THR A 365 6.81 -0.54 16.20
N ASP A 366 6.63 -1.50 17.10
CA ASP A 366 5.33 -2.08 17.38
C ASP A 366 4.53 -1.11 18.25
N MET A 367 3.35 -0.75 17.80
CA MET A 367 2.48 0.25 18.42
C MET A 367 1.09 -0.33 18.65
N ARG A 368 0.59 -0.15 19.88
CA ARG A 368 -0.76 -0.60 20.23
C ARG A 368 -1.82 0.30 19.59
N LEU A 369 -2.74 -0.30 18.89
CA LEU A 369 -3.92 0.40 18.41
C LEU A 369 -4.78 0.83 19.61
N ARG A 370 -5.23 2.08 19.60
CA ARG A 370 -6.23 2.55 20.57
C ARG A 370 -7.53 1.75 20.38
N PRO A 371 -8.31 1.54 21.45
CA PRO A 371 -9.64 0.96 21.31
C PRO A 371 -10.45 1.70 20.22
N PRO A 372 -11.30 1.00 19.46
CA PRO A 372 -12.16 1.63 18.48
C PRO A 372 -12.99 2.76 19.12
N ARG A 373 -13.12 3.86 18.40
CA ARG A 373 -13.96 4.98 18.87
C ARG A 373 -15.41 4.56 18.90
N VAL A 374 -16.09 4.83 20.01
CA VAL A 374 -17.51 4.54 20.18
C VAL A 374 -18.32 5.10 19.00
N GLY A 375 -19.11 4.25 18.35
CA GLY A 375 -19.92 4.58 17.17
C GLY A 375 -19.15 4.59 15.85
N SER A 376 -17.86 4.20 15.82
CA SER A 376 -17.11 3.94 14.59
C SER A 376 -17.53 2.63 13.92
N TYR A 377 -17.06 2.41 12.71
CA TYR A 377 -17.24 1.12 12.04
C TYR A 377 -16.54 0.01 12.82
N GLU A 378 -15.31 0.23 13.28
CA GLU A 378 -14.53 -0.76 14.03
C GLU A 378 -15.17 -1.10 15.38
N ASP A 379 -15.77 -0.13 16.10
CA ASP A 379 -16.50 -0.40 17.36
C ASP A 379 -17.71 -1.32 17.14
N MET A 380 -18.43 -1.13 16.06
CA MET A 380 -19.57 -2.00 15.72
C MET A 380 -19.07 -3.37 15.24
N LEU A 381 -18.06 -3.42 14.38
CA LEU A 381 -17.52 -4.65 13.80
C LEU A 381 -16.80 -5.52 14.83
N ASP A 382 -16.13 -4.92 15.81
CA ASP A 382 -15.48 -5.63 16.91
C ASP A 382 -16.44 -6.48 17.75
N ARG A 383 -17.71 -6.07 17.78
CA ARG A 383 -18.81 -6.80 18.44
C ARG A 383 -19.48 -7.84 17.56
N ALA A 384 -19.09 -7.94 16.27
CA ALA A 384 -19.63 -8.94 15.37
C ALA A 384 -19.13 -10.35 15.69
N SER A 385 -19.85 -11.35 15.26
CA SER A 385 -19.46 -12.76 15.39
C SER A 385 -18.35 -13.09 14.38
N GLY A 386 -17.28 -13.74 14.86
CA GLY A 386 -16.14 -14.15 14.02
C GLY A 386 -14.92 -13.26 14.15
N GLU A 387 -13.74 -13.86 13.96
CA GLU A 387 -12.44 -13.19 14.06
C GLU A 387 -12.06 -12.42 12.81
N ALA A 388 -12.50 -12.88 11.64
CA ALA A 388 -12.31 -12.21 10.37
C ALA A 388 -13.56 -12.32 9.51
N LEU A 389 -13.94 -11.21 8.89
CA LEU A 389 -15.21 -11.05 8.17
C LEU A 389 -14.97 -10.42 6.80
N PHE A 390 -15.60 -10.98 5.79
CA PHE A 390 -15.84 -10.34 4.51
C PHE A 390 -17.27 -9.86 4.41
N ILE A 391 -17.49 -8.61 4.01
CA ILE A 391 -18.80 -7.98 3.92
C ILE A 391 -18.97 -7.39 2.52
N ASP A 392 -19.94 -7.87 1.76
CA ASP A 392 -20.35 -7.26 0.49
C ASP A 392 -21.28 -6.09 0.75
N MET A 393 -20.78 -4.87 0.65
CA MET A 393 -21.54 -3.64 0.91
C MET A 393 -22.56 -3.30 -0.18
N ARG A 394 -22.49 -3.93 -1.35
CA ARG A 394 -23.42 -3.71 -2.47
C ARG A 394 -24.81 -4.28 -2.18
N THR A 395 -24.93 -5.16 -1.20
CA THR A 395 -26.19 -5.80 -0.79
C THR A 395 -27.02 -4.94 0.16
N LEU A 396 -26.52 -3.77 0.56
CA LEU A 396 -27.20 -2.85 1.48
C LEU A 396 -28.46 -2.25 0.84
N GLY A 397 -29.61 -2.41 1.54
CA GLY A 397 -30.90 -1.86 1.19
C GLY A 397 -31.16 -0.44 1.70
N THR A 398 -32.39 -0.20 2.15
CA THR A 398 -32.85 1.11 2.67
C THR A 398 -33.35 1.02 4.12
N ASP A 399 -33.19 -0.12 4.77
CA ASP A 399 -33.57 -0.35 6.17
C ASP A 399 -32.67 0.41 7.15
N THR A 400 -33.00 0.36 8.45
CA THR A 400 -32.27 1.05 9.51
C THR A 400 -30.80 0.64 9.58
N ALA A 401 -30.49 -0.64 9.39
CA ALA A 401 -29.12 -1.15 9.40
C ALA A 401 -28.32 -0.59 8.22
N SER A 402 -28.89 -0.68 7.02
CA SER A 402 -28.30 -0.15 5.79
C SER A 402 -28.11 1.37 5.86
N THR A 403 -29.07 2.10 6.44
CA THR A 403 -28.95 3.55 6.66
C THR A 403 -27.81 3.88 7.60
N TRP A 404 -27.63 3.11 8.67
CA TRP A 404 -26.49 3.30 9.59
C TRP A 404 -25.17 3.03 8.88
N LEU A 405 -25.06 1.92 8.16
CA LEU A 405 -23.83 1.51 7.44
C LEU A 405 -23.47 2.47 6.30
N LYS A 406 -24.44 3.08 5.63
CA LYS A 406 -24.22 4.08 4.56
C LYS A 406 -23.90 5.47 5.10
N GLY A 407 -24.18 5.75 6.37
CA GLY A 407 -23.88 7.05 6.96
C GLY A 407 -22.38 7.25 7.19
N PRO A 408 -21.93 8.53 7.30
CA PRO A 408 -20.56 8.84 7.65
C PRO A 408 -20.26 8.37 9.08
N ARG A 409 -19.23 7.56 9.25
CA ARG A 409 -18.75 7.07 10.54
C ARG A 409 -17.25 7.27 10.62
N SER A 410 -16.76 7.47 11.85
CA SER A 410 -15.32 7.40 12.08
C SER A 410 -14.81 6.04 11.64
N ALA A 411 -13.70 6.04 10.91
CA ALA A 411 -12.96 4.84 10.54
C ALA A 411 -11.48 5.09 10.83
N ARG A 412 -10.79 4.04 11.27
CA ARG A 412 -9.37 4.12 11.56
C ARG A 412 -8.56 4.21 10.26
N LEU A 413 -7.56 5.09 10.29
CA LEU A 413 -6.63 5.27 9.18
C LEU A 413 -5.20 5.31 9.73
N VAL A 414 -4.45 4.23 9.52
CA VAL A 414 -3.04 4.11 9.90
C VAL A 414 -2.24 3.89 8.63
N SER A 415 -1.57 4.94 8.17
CA SER A 415 -0.82 4.96 6.89
C SER A 415 0.70 4.91 7.09
N GLY A 416 1.16 3.90 7.84
CA GLY A 416 2.59 3.73 8.16
C GLY A 416 3.11 4.64 9.27
N ILE A 417 2.34 5.66 9.65
CA ILE A 417 2.63 6.58 10.77
C ILE A 417 1.48 6.47 11.78
N TYR A 418 1.79 6.41 13.06
CA TYR A 418 0.77 6.31 14.11
C TYR A 418 1.18 7.01 15.39
N SER A 419 0.18 7.42 16.18
CA SER A 419 0.37 7.93 17.55
C SER A 419 -0.62 7.29 18.51
N GLU A 420 -0.11 6.78 19.61
CA GLU A 420 -0.95 6.33 20.72
C GLU A 420 -1.58 7.49 21.49
N ASN A 421 -1.13 8.72 21.26
CA ASN A 421 -1.68 9.93 21.88
C ASN A 421 -3.04 10.27 21.24
N PRO A 422 -4.11 10.50 22.06
CA PRO A 422 -5.43 10.83 21.55
C PRO A 422 -5.54 12.16 20.80
N ILE A 423 -4.53 13.02 20.86
CA ILE A 423 -4.51 14.31 20.15
C ILE A 423 -4.22 14.12 18.64
N GLY A 424 -3.56 13.02 18.25
CA GLY A 424 -3.41 12.65 16.85
C GLY A 424 -4.65 11.91 16.37
N SER A 425 -5.45 12.51 15.49
CA SER A 425 -6.60 11.83 14.91
C SER A 425 -6.15 10.95 13.75
N PHE A 426 -6.00 9.64 14.01
CA PHE A 426 -5.84 8.60 12.98
C PHE A 426 -7.21 7.98 12.67
N GLU A 427 -8.24 8.79 12.72
CA GLU A 427 -9.60 8.45 12.41
C GLU A 427 -10.18 9.52 11.49
N THR A 428 -10.85 9.09 10.43
CA THR A 428 -11.49 10.00 9.49
C THR A 428 -12.94 9.58 9.27
N PRO A 429 -13.87 10.52 9.06
CA PRO A 429 -15.22 10.19 8.65
C PRO A 429 -15.18 9.55 7.26
N LEU A 430 -15.60 8.29 7.16
CA LEU A 430 -15.76 7.57 5.90
C LEU A 430 -17.21 7.12 5.72
N GLN A 431 -17.60 6.99 4.47
CA GLN A 431 -18.84 6.32 4.05
C GLN A 431 -18.43 5.07 3.28
N PHE A 432 -18.11 3.98 3.98
CA PHE A 432 -17.57 2.78 3.34
C PHE A 432 -18.35 2.38 2.09
N PRO A 433 -19.69 2.25 2.10
CA PRO A 433 -20.42 1.81 0.91
C PRO A 433 -20.41 2.80 -0.27
N THR A 434 -20.05 4.05 -0.03
CA THR A 434 -19.87 5.05 -1.11
C THR A 434 -18.52 4.89 -1.79
N TYR A 435 -17.50 4.53 -1.02
CA TYR A 435 -16.12 4.49 -1.47
C TYR A 435 -15.63 3.08 -1.81
N TYR A 436 -16.25 2.05 -1.20
CA TYR A 436 -15.86 0.65 -1.36
C TYR A 436 -17.07 -0.26 -1.62
N ASP A 437 -16.87 -1.24 -2.48
CA ASP A 437 -17.86 -2.27 -2.76
C ASP A 437 -17.96 -3.30 -1.63
N GLY A 438 -16.87 -3.50 -0.89
CA GLY A 438 -16.84 -4.46 0.23
C GLY A 438 -15.78 -4.11 1.28
N LEU A 439 -15.84 -4.83 2.38
CA LEU A 439 -14.97 -4.66 3.54
C LEU A 439 -14.41 -6.00 4.00
N LEU A 440 -13.10 -6.01 4.27
CA LEU A 440 -12.39 -7.05 5.01
C LEU A 440 -12.08 -6.51 6.41
N PHE A 441 -12.52 -7.22 7.41
CA PHE A 441 -12.30 -6.87 8.81
C PHE A 441 -11.60 -8.01 9.54
N VAL A 442 -10.58 -7.67 10.34
CA VAL A 442 -9.91 -8.58 11.26
C VAL A 442 -10.05 -8.01 12.67
N LYS A 443 -10.53 -8.81 13.62
CA LYS A 443 -10.77 -8.34 14.98
C LYS A 443 -9.46 -7.99 15.69
N HIS A 444 -8.45 -8.86 15.62
CA HIS A 444 -7.17 -8.69 16.31
C HIS A 444 -6.00 -8.66 15.32
N GLY A 445 -5.37 -7.48 15.20
CA GLY A 445 -4.16 -7.30 14.41
C GLY A 445 -2.89 -7.61 15.21
N THR A 446 -1.90 -8.19 14.56
CA THR A 446 -0.53 -8.33 15.08
C THR A 446 0.45 -7.59 14.17
N PRO A 447 1.60 -7.13 14.68
CA PRO A 447 2.51 -6.28 13.91
C PRO A 447 3.21 -7.06 12.79
N ALA A 448 3.42 -6.41 11.66
CA ALA A 448 4.23 -6.95 10.58
C ALA A 448 5.68 -7.15 11.02
N THR A 449 6.32 -8.21 10.54
CA THR A 449 7.67 -8.60 10.90
C THR A 449 8.71 -7.99 9.96
N PRO A 450 9.68 -7.20 10.45
CA PRO A 450 10.72 -6.65 9.59
C PRO A 450 11.47 -7.74 8.83
N LEU A 451 11.78 -7.48 7.57
CA LEU A 451 12.56 -8.40 6.76
C LEU A 451 14.00 -8.50 7.30
N ARG A 452 14.37 -9.67 7.78
CA ARG A 452 15.72 -9.94 8.29
C ARG A 452 16.76 -9.83 7.19
N ARG A 453 17.96 -9.34 7.58
CA ARG A 453 19.13 -9.22 6.67
C ARG A 453 19.55 -10.55 6.10
#